data_6e23b4e38b331476e52918ec22e8b05c
#
_entry.id   6e23b4e38b331476e52918ec22e8b05c
#
_cell.length_a   1.000
_cell.length_b   1.000
_cell.length_c   1.000
_cell.angle_alpha   90.00
_cell.angle_beta   90.00
_cell.angle_gamma   90.00
#
_symmetry.space_group_name_H-M   'P 1'
#
loop_
_entity.id
_entity.type
_entity.pdbx_description
1 polymer ?
#
loop_
_entity_poly.entity_id
_entity_poly.type
_entity_poly.pdbx_seq_one_letter_code
_entity_poly.pdbx_strand_id
1 'polypeptide(L)'
;MRGFFPSSKALYSALFMTALTAPTVFAQPSQPAPLEASSPADSSLKQRQLGDGLYELALIPGKNMLYIASAQSFKGVNGGVIYRLDPTTLAVTGETHTDLKNFGMAIDDKGQFFYTTNSLDGGVSKVDTQTGKVVERLLFKGKDKDGDPVGAREILFHNQQLYIGRVTDPGYISIVDAHTMTLKGKIDNVGKWVTGIIYSPLTQRIYAASGSGQIAVINPTNNKIEKRWKPDDGHNYLFLNMAEDPTTGHLFVTDNSEGKTTVVFDERTGKVIKRLQGDALGIKFNAKRHEIYISQRESKKVLQLDATNFTLKKSWSFEGHPNSLLVSPDGDTLYVTIKQDFNKDNTTKGPDSVARISLN
;
A
#
# COMPACT_ATOMS: atom_id res chain seq x y z
N MET A 1 -33.87 1.40 13.13
CA MET A 1 -32.54 1.99 13.20
C MET A 1 -31.82 1.66 11.88
N ARG A 2 -31.70 2.61 10.97
CA ARG A 2 -30.98 2.40 9.69
C ARG A 2 -29.51 2.68 9.96
N GLY A 3 -28.68 1.63 9.95
CA GLY A 3 -27.24 1.77 10.06
C GLY A 3 -26.69 2.50 8.84
N PHE A 4 -26.06 3.64 9.05
CA PHE A 4 -25.28 4.35 8.06
C PHE A 4 -24.05 3.51 7.77
N PHE A 5 -24.06 2.79 6.65
CA PHE A 5 -22.82 2.26 6.05
C PHE A 5 -22.32 3.30 5.05
N PRO A 6 -21.04 3.72 5.16
CA PRO A 6 -20.50 4.67 4.20
C PRO A 6 -20.44 4.06 2.78
N SER A 7 -20.69 4.90 1.77
CA SER A 7 -20.52 4.53 0.36
C SER A 7 -19.08 4.09 0.07
N SER A 8 -18.82 3.38 -1.04
CA SER A 8 -17.47 2.98 -1.44
C SER A 8 -16.49 4.15 -1.47
N LYS A 9 -16.95 5.35 -1.88
CA LYS A 9 -16.17 6.59 -1.83
C LYS A 9 -15.84 7.04 -0.41
N ALA A 10 -16.78 6.89 0.53
CA ALA A 10 -16.57 7.14 1.94
C ALA A 10 -15.63 6.11 2.58
N LEU A 11 -15.60 4.88 2.07
CA LEU A 11 -14.69 3.82 2.51
C LEU A 11 -13.23 4.12 2.14
N TYR A 12 -12.99 4.63 0.94
CA TYR A 12 -11.66 5.10 0.55
C TYR A 12 -11.22 6.29 1.43
N SER A 13 -12.13 7.19 1.78
CA SER A 13 -11.89 8.26 2.75
C SER A 13 -11.69 7.71 4.17
N ALA A 14 -12.49 6.74 4.62
CA ALA A 14 -12.42 6.17 5.97
C ALA A 14 -11.18 5.28 6.20
N LEU A 15 -10.73 4.54 5.20
CA LEU A 15 -9.43 3.83 5.24
C LEU A 15 -8.25 4.80 5.30
N PHE A 16 -8.48 6.08 5.00
CA PHE A 16 -7.49 7.15 5.00
C PHE A 16 -7.74 8.26 6.02
N MET A 17 -8.91 8.27 6.67
CA MET A 17 -9.27 9.20 7.75
C MET A 17 -9.58 8.45 9.03
N THR A 18 -8.60 8.30 9.90
CA THR A 18 -8.88 8.17 11.32
C THR A 18 -9.17 9.57 11.85
N ALA A 19 -10.43 9.88 12.10
CA ALA A 19 -10.80 11.12 12.75
C ALA A 19 -10.26 11.12 14.18
N LEU A 20 -9.30 11.98 14.46
CA LEU A 20 -8.86 12.30 15.80
C LEU A 20 -9.98 13.06 16.52
N THR A 21 -10.68 12.40 17.42
CA THR A 21 -11.40 13.07 18.50
C THR A 21 -10.40 13.30 19.63
N ALA A 22 -9.77 14.46 19.66
CA ALA A 22 -8.96 14.89 20.79
C ALA A 22 -9.85 15.29 21.96
N PRO A 23 -9.56 14.86 23.20
CA PRO A 23 -10.20 15.42 24.38
C PRO A 23 -9.72 16.87 24.57
N THR A 24 -10.65 17.78 24.74
CA THR A 24 -10.36 19.18 25.10
C THR A 24 -9.82 19.24 26.53
N VAL A 25 -8.51 19.41 26.64
CA VAL A 25 -7.84 19.80 27.88
C VAL A 25 -7.69 21.33 27.88
N PHE A 26 -8.21 21.98 28.91
CA PHE A 26 -8.05 23.41 29.12
C PHE A 26 -6.56 23.73 29.36
N ALA A 27 -6.00 24.57 28.52
CA ALA A 27 -4.60 24.99 28.61
C ALA A 27 -4.40 26.06 29.71
N GLN A 28 -3.45 25.81 30.59
CA GLN A 28 -2.79 26.87 31.37
C GLN A 28 -1.76 27.60 30.48
N PRO A 29 -1.52 28.89 30.69
CA PRO A 29 -0.52 29.62 29.90
C PRO A 29 0.88 29.16 30.25
N SER A 30 1.56 28.58 29.28
CA SER A 30 2.94 28.10 29.38
C SER A 30 3.92 29.21 29.01
N GLN A 31 5.00 29.30 29.78
CA GLN A 31 6.20 30.10 29.45
C GLN A 31 6.79 29.64 28.10
N PRO A 32 7.45 30.54 27.35
CA PRO A 32 8.11 30.17 26.12
C PRO A 32 9.24 29.16 26.40
N ALA A 33 9.16 28.00 25.79
CA ALA A 33 10.21 27.00 25.82
C ALA A 33 11.45 27.51 25.07
N PRO A 34 12.68 27.07 25.49
CA PRO A 34 13.89 27.37 24.76
C PRO A 34 13.80 26.80 23.34
N LEU A 35 14.28 27.57 22.35
CA LEU A 35 14.45 27.11 20.97
C LEU A 35 15.28 25.80 20.98
N GLU A 36 14.62 24.67 20.76
CA GLU A 36 15.32 23.43 20.50
C GLU A 36 16.15 23.59 19.23
N ALA A 37 17.45 23.39 19.36
CA ALA A 37 18.36 23.36 18.24
C ALA A 37 17.86 22.29 17.25
N SER A 38 17.59 22.68 16.00
CA SER A 38 17.22 21.78 14.92
C SER A 38 18.26 20.64 14.85
N SER A 39 17.82 19.42 15.07
CA SER A 39 18.66 18.24 14.84
C SER A 39 19.26 18.33 13.42
N PRO A 40 20.55 18.00 13.23
CA PRO A 40 21.15 18.04 11.91
C PRO A 40 20.30 17.18 10.97
N ALA A 41 19.96 17.74 9.80
CA ALA A 41 19.18 17.03 8.79
C ALA A 41 19.87 15.70 8.48
N ASP A 42 19.16 14.57 8.61
CA ASP A 42 19.72 13.24 8.32
C ASP A 42 20.16 13.24 6.84
N SER A 43 21.46 13.27 6.60
CA SER A 43 22.05 13.30 5.27
C SER A 43 21.66 12.09 4.41
N SER A 44 21.14 11.03 5.04
CA SER A 44 20.62 9.84 4.36
C SER A 44 19.22 10.06 3.76
N LEU A 45 18.50 11.15 4.13
CA LEU A 45 17.14 11.43 3.72
C LEU A 45 17.09 12.55 2.68
N LYS A 46 16.51 12.27 1.52
CA LYS A 46 16.09 13.26 0.53
C LYS A 46 14.57 13.19 0.37
N GLN A 47 13.92 14.34 0.27
CA GLN A 47 12.46 14.42 0.08
C GLN A 47 12.12 15.41 -1.03
N ARG A 48 11.11 15.08 -1.83
CA ARG A 48 10.61 15.92 -2.92
C ARG A 48 9.10 15.99 -2.89
N GLN A 49 8.56 17.19 -2.91
CA GLN A 49 7.13 17.44 -3.13
C GLN A 49 6.79 17.16 -4.60
N LEU A 50 5.63 16.53 -4.84
CA LEU A 50 5.09 16.24 -6.17
C LEU A 50 3.69 16.84 -6.32
N GLY A 51 2.66 16.08 -6.03
CA GLY A 51 1.28 16.50 -6.14
C GLY A 51 0.41 15.66 -5.21
N ASP A 52 -0.87 15.90 -5.20
CA ASP A 52 -1.80 15.23 -4.31
C ASP A 52 -1.99 13.75 -4.65
N GLY A 53 -2.40 12.98 -3.66
CA GLY A 53 -2.90 11.62 -3.86
C GLY A 53 -1.84 10.60 -4.28
N LEU A 54 -0.60 10.71 -3.78
CA LEU A 54 0.44 9.71 -4.05
C LEU A 54 0.12 8.38 -3.36
N TYR A 55 0.31 7.28 -4.10
CA TYR A 55 0.09 5.93 -3.61
C TYR A 55 1.32 5.05 -3.87
N GLU A 56 1.18 3.97 -4.64
CA GLU A 56 2.24 3.00 -4.83
C GLU A 56 3.39 3.50 -5.72
N LEU A 57 4.54 2.84 -5.55
CA LEU A 57 5.78 3.11 -6.27
C LEU A 57 6.23 1.85 -7.01
N ALA A 58 6.89 2.05 -8.14
CA ALA A 58 7.51 0.99 -8.91
C ALA A 58 8.89 1.44 -9.42
N LEU A 59 9.93 0.68 -9.09
CA LEU A 59 11.28 0.86 -9.64
C LEU A 59 11.50 -0.16 -10.75
N ILE A 60 11.75 0.32 -11.97
CA ILE A 60 11.84 -0.56 -13.14
C ILE A 60 13.20 -1.26 -13.17
N PRO A 61 13.23 -2.61 -13.12
CA PRO A 61 14.48 -3.36 -13.13
C PRO A 61 15.36 -3.03 -14.36
N GLY A 62 16.64 -2.81 -14.13
CA GLY A 62 17.61 -2.49 -15.18
C GLY A 62 17.44 -1.13 -15.86
N LYS A 63 16.48 -0.32 -15.41
CA LYS A 63 16.28 1.05 -15.89
C LYS A 63 16.34 2.01 -14.69
N ASN A 64 16.95 3.16 -14.90
CA ASN A 64 17.02 4.19 -13.85
C ASN A 64 15.72 5.00 -13.80
N MET A 65 14.60 4.34 -13.47
CA MET A 65 13.26 4.93 -13.51
C MET A 65 12.44 4.51 -12.30
N LEU A 66 12.03 5.50 -11.50
CA LEU A 66 11.08 5.33 -10.41
C LEU A 66 9.73 5.90 -10.86
N TYR A 67 8.69 5.08 -10.85
CA TYR A 67 7.31 5.50 -11.12
C TYR A 67 6.51 5.62 -9.82
N ILE A 68 5.62 6.60 -9.77
CA ILE A 68 4.71 6.83 -8.64
C ILE A 68 3.30 7.05 -9.18
N ALA A 69 2.37 6.26 -8.68
CA ALA A 69 0.94 6.40 -8.96
C ALA A 69 0.35 7.55 -8.12
N SER A 70 -0.44 8.41 -8.76
CA SER A 70 -1.19 9.46 -8.09
C SER A 70 -2.66 9.41 -8.50
N ALA A 71 -3.54 9.44 -7.50
CA ALA A 71 -4.97 9.61 -7.67
C ALA A 71 -5.38 11.10 -7.73
N GLN A 72 -4.47 12.01 -7.53
CA GLN A 72 -4.72 13.45 -7.35
C GLN A 72 -5.72 13.74 -6.22
N SER A 73 -6.25 14.94 -6.15
CA SER A 73 -7.32 15.28 -5.21
C SER A 73 -8.60 14.50 -5.54
N PHE A 74 -9.32 14.06 -4.51
CA PHE A 74 -10.62 13.40 -4.67
C PHE A 74 -11.74 14.36 -5.00
N LYS A 75 -11.55 15.67 -4.77
CA LYS A 75 -12.56 16.70 -4.98
C LYS A 75 -12.17 17.58 -6.17
N GLY A 76 -13.07 17.67 -7.15
CA GLY A 76 -12.94 18.61 -8.26
C GLY A 76 -11.89 18.27 -9.30
N VAL A 77 -11.20 17.12 -9.19
CA VAL A 77 -10.18 16.67 -10.14
C VAL A 77 -10.53 15.28 -10.66
N ASN A 78 -10.73 15.19 -11.96
CA ASN A 78 -10.88 13.90 -12.64
C ASN A 78 -9.51 13.37 -13.05
N GLY A 79 -9.38 12.03 -13.03
CA GLY A 79 -8.16 11.36 -13.44
C GLY A 79 -7.06 11.36 -12.37
N GLY A 80 -5.89 10.96 -12.79
CA GLY A 80 -4.70 10.81 -11.98
C GLY A 80 -3.44 11.28 -12.70
N VAL A 81 -2.29 11.09 -12.08
CA VAL A 81 -0.97 11.32 -12.67
C VAL A 81 -0.09 10.09 -12.41
N ILE A 82 0.74 9.76 -13.38
CA ILE A 82 1.86 8.85 -13.22
C ILE A 82 3.11 9.69 -13.32
N TYR A 83 3.81 9.87 -12.20
CA TYR A 83 5.10 10.55 -12.15
C TYR A 83 6.22 9.57 -12.49
N ARG A 84 7.20 10.02 -13.28
CA ARG A 84 8.46 9.34 -13.53
C ARG A 84 9.61 10.18 -12.98
N LEU A 85 10.41 9.58 -12.11
CA LEU A 85 11.52 10.25 -11.45
C LEU A 85 12.85 9.53 -11.71
N ASP A 86 13.93 10.29 -11.64
CA ASP A 86 15.25 9.74 -11.41
C ASP A 86 15.33 9.20 -9.97
N PRO A 87 15.63 7.91 -9.75
CA PRO A 87 15.58 7.31 -8.43
C PRO A 87 16.66 7.79 -7.46
N THR A 88 17.74 8.41 -7.95
CA THR A 88 18.86 8.91 -7.14
C THR A 88 18.62 10.33 -6.64
N THR A 89 18.15 11.19 -7.55
CA THR A 89 17.97 12.62 -7.29
C THR A 89 16.54 12.99 -6.92
N LEU A 90 15.58 12.11 -7.22
CA LEU A 90 14.14 12.34 -7.21
C LEU A 90 13.70 13.44 -8.20
N ALA A 91 14.53 13.81 -9.17
CA ALA A 91 14.14 14.76 -10.21
C ALA A 91 13.01 14.17 -11.07
N VAL A 92 11.95 14.95 -11.29
CA VAL A 92 10.84 14.54 -12.17
C VAL A 92 11.37 14.56 -13.61
N THR A 93 11.33 13.41 -14.26
CA THR A 93 11.77 13.22 -15.65
C THR A 93 10.62 13.05 -16.62
N GLY A 94 9.39 12.95 -16.09
CA GLY A 94 8.16 12.88 -16.87
C GLY A 94 6.91 12.81 -16.02
N GLU A 95 5.81 13.27 -16.60
CA GLU A 95 4.48 13.19 -16.00
C GLU A 95 3.49 12.74 -17.09
N THR A 96 2.64 11.78 -16.76
CA THR A 96 1.56 11.34 -17.61
C THR A 96 0.24 11.56 -16.90
N HIS A 97 -0.56 12.51 -17.39
CA HIS A 97 -1.92 12.69 -16.93
C HIS A 97 -2.81 11.58 -17.48
N THR A 98 -3.56 10.95 -16.59
CA THR A 98 -4.49 9.86 -16.91
C THR A 98 -5.92 10.29 -16.65
N ASP A 99 -6.86 9.74 -17.39
CA ASP A 99 -8.30 9.99 -17.22
C ASP A 99 -8.89 9.29 -15.99
N LEU A 100 -8.18 8.28 -15.46
CA LEU A 100 -8.56 7.54 -14.24
C LEU A 100 -7.54 7.75 -13.14
N LYS A 101 -8.00 7.60 -11.88
CA LYS A 101 -7.17 7.71 -10.69
C LYS A 101 -6.30 6.46 -10.49
N ASN A 102 -5.01 6.64 -10.20
CA ASN A 102 -4.03 5.57 -10.10
C ASN A 102 -3.68 5.26 -8.64
N PHE A 103 -3.58 3.97 -8.30
CA PHE A 103 -3.35 3.51 -6.91
C PHE A 103 -2.27 2.44 -6.80
N GLY A 104 -2.65 1.15 -6.86
CA GLY A 104 -1.72 0.02 -6.76
C GLY A 104 -0.88 -0.14 -8.02
N MET A 105 0.32 -0.70 -7.88
CA MET A 105 1.23 -0.93 -9.01
C MET A 105 1.85 -2.32 -8.94
N ALA A 106 1.94 -2.99 -10.09
CA ALA A 106 2.71 -4.21 -10.29
C ALA A 106 3.49 -4.14 -11.60
N ILE A 107 4.68 -4.73 -11.65
CA ILE A 107 5.56 -4.72 -12.82
C ILE A 107 5.59 -6.12 -13.43
N ASP A 108 5.66 -6.23 -14.75
CA ASP A 108 5.87 -7.49 -15.44
C ASP A 108 7.32 -8.00 -15.26
N ASP A 109 7.54 -9.29 -15.52
CA ASP A 109 8.84 -9.94 -15.33
C ASP A 109 9.99 -9.31 -16.15
N LYS A 110 9.66 -8.64 -17.25
CA LYS A 110 10.63 -8.02 -18.17
C LYS A 110 10.84 -6.53 -17.93
N GLY A 111 10.05 -5.91 -17.03
CA GLY A 111 10.06 -4.47 -16.82
C GLY A 111 9.66 -3.67 -18.07
N GLN A 112 8.87 -4.25 -18.97
CA GLN A 112 8.36 -3.58 -20.16
C GLN A 112 7.08 -2.82 -19.88
N PHE A 113 6.24 -3.39 -19.01
CA PHE A 113 5.00 -2.79 -18.58
C PHE A 113 4.89 -2.78 -17.07
N PHE A 114 4.20 -1.82 -16.54
CA PHE A 114 3.59 -1.91 -15.23
C PHE A 114 2.08 -1.75 -15.35
N TYR A 115 1.39 -2.25 -14.33
CA TYR A 115 -0.06 -2.19 -14.24
C TYR A 115 -0.43 -1.35 -13.04
N THR A 116 -1.40 -0.44 -13.21
CA THR A 116 -1.91 0.36 -12.10
C THR A 116 -3.41 0.16 -11.94
N THR A 117 -3.85 -0.04 -10.70
CA THR A 117 -5.28 -0.16 -10.42
C THR A 117 -5.94 1.22 -10.44
N ASN A 118 -7.16 1.26 -10.98
CA ASN A 118 -8.02 2.44 -11.01
C ASN A 118 -9.13 2.21 -9.97
N SER A 119 -8.81 2.44 -8.69
CA SER A 119 -9.63 1.98 -7.58
C SER A 119 -11.05 2.51 -7.60
N LEU A 120 -11.24 3.81 -7.86
CA LEU A 120 -12.57 4.42 -7.85
C LEU A 120 -13.39 4.12 -9.10
N ASP A 121 -12.71 3.77 -10.19
CA ASP A 121 -13.32 3.48 -11.49
C ASP A 121 -13.52 1.98 -11.72
N GLY A 122 -13.04 1.16 -10.79
CA GLY A 122 -13.14 -0.29 -10.85
C GLY A 122 -12.38 -0.91 -12.01
N GLY A 123 -11.16 -0.41 -12.31
CA GLY A 123 -10.37 -0.84 -13.45
C GLY A 123 -8.91 -1.13 -13.16
N VAL A 124 -8.19 -1.49 -14.21
CA VAL A 124 -6.73 -1.64 -14.26
C VAL A 124 -6.21 -1.12 -15.60
N SER A 125 -5.15 -0.34 -15.56
CA SER A 125 -4.45 0.21 -16.74
C SER A 125 -3.08 -0.42 -16.89
N LYS A 126 -2.71 -0.77 -18.14
CA LYS A 126 -1.37 -1.22 -18.55
C LYS A 126 -0.59 -0.03 -19.04
N VAL A 127 0.60 0.17 -18.54
CA VAL A 127 1.44 1.34 -18.83
C VAL A 127 2.78 0.86 -19.38
N ASP A 128 3.18 1.44 -20.49
CA ASP A 128 4.51 1.21 -21.08
C ASP A 128 5.59 1.91 -20.23
N THR A 129 6.61 1.16 -19.78
CA THR A 129 7.65 1.69 -18.90
C THR A 129 8.63 2.63 -19.58
N GLN A 130 8.71 2.65 -20.90
CA GLN A 130 9.61 3.56 -21.63
C GLN A 130 8.99 4.95 -21.76
N THR A 131 7.72 4.98 -22.09
CA THR A 131 6.98 6.23 -22.37
C THR A 131 6.20 6.77 -21.19
N GLY A 132 5.84 5.90 -20.21
CA GLY A 132 4.94 6.22 -19.11
C GLY A 132 3.48 6.35 -19.52
N LYS A 133 3.12 5.98 -20.76
CA LYS A 133 1.76 6.13 -21.30
C LYS A 133 0.92 4.88 -21.05
N VAL A 134 -0.37 5.09 -20.78
CA VAL A 134 -1.35 4.02 -20.76
C VAL A 134 -1.52 3.49 -22.18
N VAL A 135 -1.28 2.20 -22.38
CA VAL A 135 -1.38 1.53 -23.68
C VAL A 135 -2.63 0.65 -23.78
N GLU A 136 -3.15 0.19 -22.66
CA GLU A 136 -4.34 -0.65 -22.63
C GLU A 136 -5.04 -0.53 -21.26
N ARG A 137 -6.34 -0.87 -21.20
CA ARG A 137 -7.14 -0.78 -19.99
C ARG A 137 -8.26 -1.81 -19.98
N LEU A 138 -8.54 -2.33 -18.77
CA LEU A 138 -9.73 -3.11 -18.49
C LEU A 138 -10.58 -2.41 -17.42
N LEU A 139 -11.83 -2.10 -17.72
CA LEU A 139 -12.84 -1.70 -16.74
C LEU A 139 -13.72 -2.91 -16.40
N PHE A 140 -13.83 -3.21 -15.12
CA PHE A 140 -14.64 -4.32 -14.65
C PHE A 140 -16.12 -3.95 -14.59
N LYS A 141 -16.97 -4.87 -15.04
CA LYS A 141 -18.42 -4.74 -14.95
C LYS A 141 -18.86 -5.17 -13.54
N GLY A 142 -19.04 -4.29 -12.66
CA GLY A 142 -19.52 -4.61 -11.31
C GLY A 142 -19.77 -3.34 -10.55
N LYS A 143 -20.92 -3.29 -9.88
CA LYS A 143 -21.30 -2.18 -9.02
C LYS A 143 -21.51 -2.70 -7.61
N ASP A 144 -21.20 -1.89 -6.64
CA ASP A 144 -21.53 -2.15 -5.26
C ASP A 144 -23.02 -1.83 -4.97
N LYS A 145 -23.41 -1.97 -3.72
CA LYS A 145 -24.80 -1.70 -3.26
C LYS A 145 -25.23 -0.24 -3.42
N ASP A 146 -24.28 0.67 -3.55
CA ASP A 146 -24.52 2.10 -3.71
C ASP A 146 -24.53 2.52 -5.19
N GLY A 147 -24.29 1.57 -6.11
CA GLY A 147 -24.26 1.77 -7.55
C GLY A 147 -22.93 2.28 -8.09
N ASP A 148 -21.91 2.41 -7.24
CA ASP A 148 -20.56 2.79 -7.61
C ASP A 148 -19.78 1.57 -8.16
N PRO A 149 -18.77 1.76 -9.03
CA PRO A 149 -17.89 0.68 -9.45
C PRO A 149 -17.23 -0.02 -8.25
N VAL A 150 -17.20 -1.36 -8.24
CA VAL A 150 -16.47 -2.10 -7.19
C VAL A 150 -14.99 -1.77 -7.31
N GLY A 151 -14.40 -1.26 -6.25
CA GLY A 151 -13.03 -0.79 -6.22
C GLY A 151 -12.00 -1.89 -6.55
N ALA A 152 -10.94 -1.52 -7.27
CA ALA A 152 -9.77 -2.34 -7.56
C ALA A 152 -8.58 -1.74 -6.81
N ARG A 153 -8.00 -2.44 -5.82
CA ARG A 153 -6.98 -1.86 -4.94
C ARG A 153 -5.60 -2.50 -5.14
N GLU A 154 -5.37 -3.61 -4.48
CA GLU A 154 -4.10 -4.30 -4.53
C GLU A 154 -3.97 -5.08 -5.82
N ILE A 155 -2.74 -5.20 -6.31
CA ILE A 155 -2.44 -5.89 -7.56
C ILE A 155 -1.15 -6.68 -7.44
N LEU A 156 -1.19 -7.95 -7.83
CA LEU A 156 -0.04 -8.83 -7.96
C LEU A 156 0.09 -9.28 -9.41
N PHE A 157 1.27 -9.13 -9.99
CA PHE A 157 1.65 -9.81 -11.24
C PHE A 157 2.30 -11.14 -10.90
N HIS A 158 1.77 -12.24 -11.43
CA HIS A 158 2.34 -13.56 -11.27
C HIS A 158 1.97 -14.47 -12.45
N ASN A 159 2.96 -15.13 -13.05
CA ASN A 159 2.77 -16.06 -14.18
C ASN A 159 1.90 -15.48 -15.31
N GLN A 160 2.23 -14.27 -15.79
CA GLN A 160 1.51 -13.56 -16.86
C GLN A 160 0.04 -13.25 -16.52
N GLN A 161 -0.33 -13.28 -15.25
CA GLN A 161 -1.64 -12.94 -14.74
C GLN A 161 -1.55 -11.80 -13.73
N LEU A 162 -2.60 -10.99 -13.70
CA LEU A 162 -2.80 -10.00 -12.66
C LEU A 162 -3.88 -10.52 -11.70
N TYR A 163 -3.54 -10.57 -10.43
CA TYR A 163 -4.48 -10.86 -9.35
C TYR A 163 -4.84 -9.53 -8.70
N ILE A 164 -6.09 -9.12 -8.83
CA ILE A 164 -6.55 -7.77 -8.43
C ILE A 164 -7.58 -7.88 -7.33
N GLY A 165 -7.25 -7.36 -6.16
CA GLY A 165 -8.11 -7.33 -4.99
C GLY A 165 -9.28 -6.37 -5.17
N ARG A 166 -10.50 -6.87 -4.95
CA ARG A 166 -11.72 -6.09 -5.10
C ARG A 166 -12.26 -5.67 -3.72
N VAL A 167 -12.57 -4.38 -3.62
CA VAL A 167 -12.99 -3.74 -2.36
C VAL A 167 -14.51 -3.75 -2.25
N THR A 168 -15.04 -4.88 -1.81
CA THR A 168 -16.47 -5.10 -1.57
C THR A 168 -16.67 -6.10 -0.42
N ASP A 169 -17.90 -6.35 0.00
CA ASP A 169 -18.26 -7.35 1.00
C ASP A 169 -19.39 -8.23 0.47
N PRO A 170 -19.13 -9.53 0.20
CA PRO A 170 -17.84 -10.22 0.27
C PRO A 170 -16.87 -9.77 -0.81
N GLY A 171 -15.56 -9.69 -0.46
CA GLY A 171 -14.49 -9.37 -1.39
C GLY A 171 -14.06 -10.58 -2.22
N TYR A 172 -13.50 -10.30 -3.38
CA TYR A 172 -12.99 -11.30 -4.31
C TYR A 172 -11.72 -10.80 -5.03
N ILE A 173 -11.03 -11.70 -5.72
CA ILE A 173 -9.89 -11.36 -6.58
C ILE A 173 -10.33 -11.54 -8.04
N SER A 174 -10.14 -10.52 -8.87
CA SER A 174 -10.25 -10.65 -10.32
C SER A 174 -8.92 -11.14 -10.89
N ILE A 175 -8.97 -12.12 -11.80
CA ILE A 175 -7.81 -12.66 -12.51
C ILE A 175 -7.85 -12.16 -13.93
N VAL A 176 -6.80 -11.44 -14.35
CA VAL A 176 -6.70 -10.81 -15.66
C VAL A 176 -5.47 -11.34 -16.38
N ASP A 177 -5.60 -11.68 -17.64
CA ASP A 177 -4.46 -11.96 -18.51
C ASP A 177 -3.68 -10.66 -18.74
N ALA A 178 -2.42 -10.63 -18.32
CA ALA A 178 -1.60 -9.43 -18.37
C ALA A 178 -1.19 -9.02 -19.78
N HIS A 179 -1.17 -9.96 -20.72
CA HIS A 179 -0.84 -9.67 -22.11
C HIS A 179 -2.02 -9.05 -22.85
N THR A 180 -3.19 -9.70 -22.77
CA THR A 180 -4.39 -9.32 -23.52
C THR A 180 -5.35 -8.41 -22.75
N MET A 181 -5.04 -8.09 -21.49
CA MET A 181 -5.88 -7.30 -20.60
C MET A 181 -7.33 -7.79 -20.55
N THR A 182 -7.54 -9.11 -20.59
CA THR A 182 -8.88 -9.74 -20.56
C THR A 182 -9.12 -10.44 -19.24
N LEU A 183 -10.34 -10.33 -18.71
CA LEU A 183 -10.76 -11.04 -17.51
C LEU A 183 -10.81 -12.55 -17.78
N LYS A 184 -10.03 -13.32 -17.01
CA LYS A 184 -9.96 -14.80 -17.11
C LYS A 184 -10.85 -15.49 -16.10
N GLY A 185 -11.11 -14.87 -14.97
CA GLY A 185 -11.89 -15.47 -13.90
C GLY A 185 -11.85 -14.65 -12.62
N LYS A 186 -12.34 -15.26 -11.56
CA LYS A 186 -12.32 -14.66 -10.22
C LYS A 186 -12.17 -15.72 -9.13
N ILE A 187 -11.68 -15.31 -7.98
CA ILE A 187 -11.66 -16.08 -6.74
C ILE A 187 -12.61 -15.41 -5.79
N ASP A 188 -13.75 -16.05 -5.53
CA ASP A 188 -14.81 -15.50 -4.69
C ASP A 188 -14.55 -15.70 -3.19
N ASN A 189 -15.24 -14.93 -2.36
CA ASN A 189 -15.26 -15.06 -0.91
C ASN A 189 -13.88 -15.00 -0.25
N VAL A 190 -12.99 -14.13 -0.72
CA VAL A 190 -11.63 -13.98 -0.15
C VAL A 190 -11.69 -13.35 1.25
N GLY A 191 -12.74 -12.61 1.56
CA GLY A 191 -12.96 -11.89 2.80
C GLY A 191 -13.53 -10.50 2.48
N LYS A 192 -13.87 -9.73 3.49
CA LYS A 192 -14.32 -8.35 3.30
C LYS A 192 -13.14 -7.50 2.83
N TRP A 193 -13.27 -6.78 1.72
CA TRP A 193 -12.24 -5.86 1.20
C TRP A 193 -10.87 -6.53 1.07
N VAL A 194 -10.57 -7.06 -0.10
CA VAL A 194 -9.23 -7.61 -0.37
C VAL A 194 -8.22 -6.46 -0.46
N THR A 195 -7.32 -6.39 0.52
CA THR A 195 -6.47 -5.21 0.80
C THR A 195 -5.00 -5.43 0.51
N GLY A 196 -4.52 -6.67 0.60
CA GLY A 196 -3.14 -7.05 0.30
C GLY A 196 -3.09 -8.37 -0.44
N ILE A 197 -2.19 -8.52 -1.41
CA ILE A 197 -1.97 -9.76 -2.15
C ILE A 197 -0.48 -9.92 -2.40
N ILE A 198 0.09 -11.06 -2.02
CA ILE A 198 1.48 -11.42 -2.34
C ILE A 198 1.58 -12.87 -2.79
N TYR A 199 2.63 -13.19 -3.54
CA TYR A 199 3.03 -14.56 -3.83
C TYR A 199 4.22 -14.96 -2.97
N SER A 200 4.14 -16.13 -2.33
CA SER A 200 5.24 -16.72 -1.56
C SER A 200 6.01 -17.72 -2.43
N PRO A 201 7.30 -17.49 -2.70
CA PRO A 201 8.14 -18.47 -3.36
C PRO A 201 8.42 -19.70 -2.47
N LEU A 202 8.36 -19.54 -1.14
CA LEU A 202 8.61 -20.63 -0.19
C LEU A 202 7.49 -21.67 -0.22
N THR A 203 6.24 -21.24 -0.18
CA THR A 203 5.08 -22.13 -0.16
C THR A 203 4.44 -22.33 -1.53
N GLN A 204 4.84 -21.55 -2.52
CA GLN A 204 4.22 -21.48 -3.86
C GLN A 204 2.71 -21.19 -3.78
N ARG A 205 2.33 -20.28 -2.90
CA ARG A 205 0.94 -19.86 -2.68
C ARG A 205 0.81 -18.36 -2.80
N ILE A 206 -0.39 -17.94 -3.16
CA ILE A 206 -0.79 -16.54 -3.06
C ILE A 206 -1.48 -16.36 -1.71
N TYR A 207 -1.05 -15.35 -0.96
CA TYR A 207 -1.72 -14.91 0.26
C TYR A 207 -2.51 -13.65 -0.03
N ALA A 208 -3.76 -13.61 0.41
CA ALA A 208 -4.62 -12.45 0.28
C ALA A 208 -5.16 -12.03 1.64
N ALA A 209 -4.77 -10.83 2.06
CA ALA A 209 -5.26 -10.20 3.29
C ALA A 209 -6.60 -9.51 3.04
N SER A 210 -7.42 -9.44 4.07
CA SER A 210 -8.75 -8.84 4.00
C SER A 210 -9.08 -7.98 5.22
N GLY A 211 -9.96 -7.01 5.02
CA GLY A 211 -10.49 -6.15 6.08
C GLY A 211 -11.34 -6.88 7.13
N SER A 212 -11.58 -8.18 6.97
CA SER A 212 -12.16 -9.04 8.01
C SER A 212 -11.12 -9.71 8.92
N GLY A 213 -9.85 -9.29 8.84
CA GLY A 213 -8.77 -9.85 9.66
C GLY A 213 -8.41 -11.28 9.30
N GLN A 214 -8.60 -11.66 8.05
CA GLN A 214 -8.28 -13.00 7.54
C GLN A 214 -7.25 -12.96 6.44
N ILE A 215 -6.50 -14.04 6.30
CA ILE A 215 -5.62 -14.32 5.17
C ILE A 215 -6.17 -15.55 4.45
N ALA A 216 -6.50 -15.41 3.18
CA ALA A 216 -6.80 -16.53 2.31
C ALA A 216 -5.51 -17.06 1.69
N VAL A 217 -5.28 -18.39 1.80
CA VAL A 217 -4.18 -19.11 1.16
C VAL A 217 -4.71 -19.71 -0.14
N ILE A 218 -4.18 -19.27 -1.25
CA ILE A 218 -4.69 -19.55 -2.59
C ILE A 218 -3.64 -20.33 -3.36
N ASN A 219 -4.07 -21.42 -4.00
CA ASN A 219 -3.24 -22.16 -4.95
C ASN A 219 -3.32 -21.48 -6.33
N PRO A 220 -2.21 -20.92 -6.86
CA PRO A 220 -2.23 -20.22 -8.14
C PRO A 220 -2.41 -21.14 -9.36
N THR A 221 -2.20 -22.46 -9.21
CA THR A 221 -2.38 -23.41 -10.32
C THR A 221 -3.85 -23.62 -10.67
N ASN A 222 -4.73 -23.65 -9.66
CA ASN A 222 -6.16 -23.89 -9.84
C ASN A 222 -7.05 -22.72 -9.37
N ASN A 223 -6.44 -21.68 -8.83
CA ASN A 223 -7.10 -20.48 -8.32
C ASN A 223 -8.14 -20.75 -7.22
N LYS A 224 -7.87 -21.74 -6.37
CA LYS A 224 -8.75 -22.12 -5.25
C LYS A 224 -8.16 -21.71 -3.92
N ILE A 225 -9.01 -21.26 -3.01
CA ILE A 225 -8.66 -21.05 -1.61
C ILE A 225 -8.53 -22.42 -0.94
N GLU A 226 -7.34 -22.73 -0.42
CA GLU A 226 -7.04 -24.01 0.27
C GLU A 226 -7.22 -23.89 1.78
N LYS A 227 -6.86 -22.72 2.34
CA LYS A 227 -6.88 -22.45 3.78
C LYS A 227 -7.26 -21.02 4.05
N ARG A 228 -7.67 -20.76 5.30
CA ARG A 228 -7.85 -19.41 5.84
C ARG A 228 -7.17 -19.33 7.20
N TRP A 229 -6.45 -18.26 7.42
CA TRP A 229 -5.83 -17.97 8.70
C TRP A 229 -6.48 -16.76 9.31
N LYS A 230 -6.69 -16.83 10.61
CA LYS A 230 -7.18 -15.73 11.43
C LYS A 230 -6.50 -15.82 12.80
N PRO A 231 -6.08 -14.71 13.42
CA PRO A 231 -5.67 -14.75 14.81
C PRO A 231 -6.82 -15.25 15.70
N ASP A 232 -6.49 -16.13 16.64
CA ASP A 232 -7.45 -16.74 17.56
C ASP A 232 -7.29 -16.12 18.96
N ASP A 233 -7.61 -14.85 19.09
CA ASP A 233 -7.46 -14.09 20.33
C ASP A 233 -8.66 -13.18 20.64
N GLY A 234 -9.73 -13.31 19.87
CA GLY A 234 -10.97 -12.55 20.07
C GLY A 234 -10.93 -11.09 19.61
N HIS A 235 -9.78 -10.58 19.08
CA HIS A 235 -9.71 -9.23 18.57
C HIS A 235 -10.24 -9.14 17.13
N ASN A 236 -10.78 -7.98 16.81
CA ASN A 236 -11.16 -7.64 15.44
C ASN A 236 -9.96 -7.00 14.74
N TYR A 237 -9.53 -7.60 13.66
CA TYR A 237 -8.43 -7.12 12.83
C TYR A 237 -8.96 -6.52 11.52
N LEU A 238 -8.23 -5.53 11.01
CA LEU A 238 -8.38 -4.98 9.67
C LEU A 238 -7.04 -5.09 8.96
N PHE A 239 -6.78 -6.22 8.32
CA PHE A 239 -5.52 -6.45 7.63
C PHE A 239 -5.41 -5.62 6.36
N LEU A 240 -4.22 -5.07 6.09
CA LEU A 240 -3.97 -4.24 4.92
C LEU A 240 -2.86 -4.80 4.03
N ASN A 241 -1.61 -4.55 4.36
CA ASN A 241 -0.47 -4.89 3.52
C ASN A 241 0.33 -6.04 4.13
N MET A 242 1.07 -6.73 3.28
CA MET A 242 1.87 -7.89 3.68
C MET A 242 3.29 -7.79 3.14
N ALA A 243 4.23 -8.38 3.87
CA ALA A 243 5.58 -8.67 3.42
C ALA A 243 5.99 -10.06 3.92
N GLU A 244 6.79 -10.75 3.14
CA GLU A 244 7.28 -12.10 3.44
C GLU A 244 8.80 -12.09 3.59
N ASP A 245 9.28 -12.79 4.60
CA ASP A 245 10.65 -13.27 4.65
C ASP A 245 10.67 -14.76 4.28
N PRO A 246 11.00 -15.12 3.04
CA PRO A 246 10.96 -16.50 2.59
C PRO A 246 12.05 -17.38 3.23
N THR A 247 13.05 -16.79 3.88
CA THR A 247 14.13 -17.57 4.53
C THR A 247 13.67 -18.13 5.87
N THR A 248 12.91 -17.36 6.64
CA THR A 248 12.33 -17.77 7.91
C THR A 248 10.92 -18.34 7.77
N GLY A 249 10.19 -17.95 6.74
CA GLY A 249 8.77 -18.23 6.56
C GLY A 249 7.90 -17.32 7.44
N HIS A 250 8.38 -16.13 7.73
CA HIS A 250 7.61 -15.12 8.43
C HIS A 250 6.77 -14.30 7.46
N LEU A 251 5.47 -14.33 7.64
CA LEU A 251 4.54 -13.46 6.93
C LEU A 251 4.10 -12.33 7.86
N PHE A 252 4.51 -11.11 7.52
CA PHE A 252 4.17 -9.90 8.25
C PHE A 252 2.92 -9.28 7.64
N VAL A 253 1.95 -8.92 8.48
CA VAL A 253 0.66 -8.37 8.06
C VAL A 253 0.34 -7.13 8.88
N THR A 254 0.18 -5.99 8.22
CA THR A 254 -0.20 -4.75 8.92
C THR A 254 -1.68 -4.77 9.27
N ASP A 255 -2.01 -4.30 10.47
CA ASP A 255 -3.36 -4.21 11.00
C ASP A 255 -3.73 -2.75 11.29
N ASN A 256 -4.75 -2.26 10.62
CA ASN A 256 -5.27 -0.89 10.79
C ASN A 256 -6.56 -0.86 11.63
N SER A 257 -6.76 -1.85 12.50
CA SER A 257 -7.80 -1.83 13.51
C SER A 257 -7.41 -0.94 14.69
N GLU A 258 -8.27 -0.83 15.68
CA GLU A 258 -7.95 -0.13 16.93
C GLU A 258 -6.79 -0.77 17.70
N GLY A 259 -6.49 -2.05 17.43
CA GLY A 259 -5.37 -2.78 18.02
C GLY A 259 -4.00 -2.27 17.55
N LYS A 260 -3.92 -1.65 16.38
CA LYS A 260 -2.72 -1.01 15.81
C LYS A 260 -1.49 -1.89 15.95
N THR A 261 -1.47 -3.01 15.23
CA THR A 261 -0.39 -3.98 15.31
C THR A 261 0.16 -4.34 13.93
N THR A 262 1.32 -4.95 13.89
CA THR A 262 1.75 -5.81 12.79
C THR A 262 1.77 -7.25 13.30
N VAL A 263 0.96 -8.11 12.70
CA VAL A 263 0.87 -9.52 13.08
C VAL A 263 1.86 -10.31 12.25
N VAL A 264 2.67 -11.14 12.89
CA VAL A 264 3.61 -12.04 12.23
C VAL A 264 3.08 -13.46 12.30
N PHE A 265 2.89 -14.08 11.14
CA PHE A 265 2.48 -15.47 11.02
C PHE A 265 3.67 -16.35 10.59
N ASP A 266 3.70 -17.58 11.07
CA ASP A 266 4.46 -18.64 10.41
C ASP A 266 3.66 -19.10 9.18
N GLU A 267 4.18 -18.92 7.98
CA GLU A 267 3.44 -19.17 6.74
C GLU A 267 3.26 -20.67 6.43
N ARG A 268 4.01 -21.57 7.06
CA ARG A 268 3.83 -23.02 6.91
C ARG A 268 2.62 -23.52 7.67
N THR A 269 2.39 -22.91 8.84
CA THR A 269 1.33 -23.36 9.78
C THR A 269 0.13 -22.43 9.86
N GLY A 270 0.28 -21.15 9.48
CA GLY A 270 -0.72 -20.11 9.66
C GLY A 270 -0.89 -19.64 11.13
N LYS A 271 0.02 -20.05 12.02
CA LYS A 271 -0.03 -19.62 13.42
C LYS A 271 0.60 -18.25 13.61
N VAL A 272 -0.01 -17.43 14.46
CA VAL A 272 0.59 -16.16 14.89
C VAL A 272 1.74 -16.45 15.83
N ILE A 273 2.92 -15.91 15.51
CA ILE A 273 4.15 -16.07 16.29
C ILE A 273 4.54 -14.78 17.03
N LYS A 274 4.11 -13.62 16.53
CA LYS A 274 4.42 -12.32 17.15
C LYS A 274 3.37 -11.28 16.80
N ARG A 275 3.23 -10.28 17.67
CA ARG A 275 2.52 -9.02 17.43
C ARG A 275 3.45 -7.87 17.76
N LEU A 276 3.69 -6.99 16.79
CA LEU A 276 4.48 -5.79 16.96
C LEU A 276 3.51 -4.62 17.17
N GLN A 277 3.67 -3.89 18.26
CA GLN A 277 2.79 -2.79 18.61
C GLN A 277 3.10 -1.53 17.80
N GLY A 278 2.08 -0.74 17.53
CA GLY A 278 2.13 0.52 16.80
C GLY A 278 1.27 0.49 15.55
N ASP A 279 0.79 1.66 15.15
CA ASP A 279 0.05 1.81 13.90
C ASP A 279 0.94 1.36 12.73
N ALA A 280 0.34 0.65 11.77
CA ALA A 280 1.08 0.10 10.64
C ALA A 280 0.23 0.16 9.38
N LEU A 281 0.81 0.65 8.27
CA LEU A 281 0.14 0.69 6.99
C LEU A 281 0.96 -0.02 5.92
N GLY A 282 1.97 0.62 5.36
CA GLY A 282 2.89 0.01 4.39
C GLY A 282 3.93 -0.87 5.07
N ILE A 283 4.32 -1.94 4.40
CA ILE A 283 5.35 -2.86 4.89
C ILE A 283 6.15 -3.42 3.72
N LYS A 284 7.47 -3.52 3.88
CA LYS A 284 8.36 -4.17 2.90
C LYS A 284 9.48 -4.93 3.60
N PHE A 285 9.80 -6.10 3.06
CA PHE A 285 10.97 -6.88 3.46
C PHE A 285 12.15 -6.58 2.53
N ASN A 286 13.32 -6.40 3.12
CA ASN A 286 14.59 -6.21 2.43
C ASN A 286 15.44 -7.48 2.59
N ALA A 287 15.45 -8.31 1.56
CA ALA A 287 16.17 -9.59 1.58
C ALA A 287 17.69 -9.44 1.66
N LYS A 288 18.25 -8.33 1.16
CA LYS A 288 19.70 -8.09 1.20
C LYS A 288 20.22 -7.75 2.59
N ARG A 289 19.38 -7.08 3.39
CA ARG A 289 19.73 -6.61 4.74
C ARG A 289 19.05 -7.42 5.83
N HIS A 290 18.12 -8.28 5.46
CA HIS A 290 17.27 -9.05 6.36
C HIS A 290 16.52 -8.16 7.36
N GLU A 291 15.84 -7.18 6.82
CA GLU A 291 15.16 -6.12 7.56
C GLU A 291 13.70 -5.94 7.09
N ILE A 292 12.84 -5.53 8.02
CA ILE A 292 11.47 -5.13 7.75
C ILE A 292 11.35 -3.62 7.93
N TYR A 293 10.70 -2.98 6.97
CA TYR A 293 10.33 -1.56 7.03
C TYR A 293 8.82 -1.44 7.17
N ILE A 294 8.37 -0.63 8.13
CA ILE A 294 6.95 -0.41 8.42
C ILE A 294 6.67 1.09 8.41
N SER A 295 5.72 1.53 7.60
CA SER A 295 5.22 2.91 7.68
C SER A 295 4.14 3.00 8.76
N GLN A 296 4.34 3.95 9.68
CA GLN A 296 3.42 4.30 10.75
C GLN A 296 2.78 5.64 10.41
N ARG A 297 1.56 5.60 9.92
CA ARG A 297 0.90 6.75 9.35
C ARG A 297 0.51 7.78 10.41
N GLU A 298 -0.09 7.33 11.51
CA GLU A 298 -0.51 8.22 12.59
C GLU A 298 0.68 8.75 13.38
N SER A 299 1.66 7.88 13.66
CA SER A 299 2.89 8.24 14.35
C SER A 299 3.87 9.02 13.49
N LYS A 300 3.59 9.17 12.17
CA LYS A 300 4.41 9.88 11.20
C LYS A 300 5.85 9.38 11.13
N LYS A 301 6.04 8.06 11.18
CA LYS A 301 7.35 7.41 11.23
C LYS A 301 7.46 6.28 10.21
N VAL A 302 8.68 5.97 9.83
CA VAL A 302 9.05 4.71 9.22
C VAL A 302 9.99 4.00 10.16
N LEU A 303 9.68 2.74 10.46
CA LEU A 303 10.51 1.88 11.31
C LEU A 303 11.35 0.95 10.46
N GLN A 304 12.59 0.69 10.89
CA GLN A 304 13.48 -0.34 10.40
C GLN A 304 13.69 -1.35 11.52
N LEU A 305 13.30 -2.60 11.31
CA LEU A 305 13.44 -3.66 12.28
C LEU A 305 14.29 -4.80 11.70
N ASP A 306 14.97 -5.50 12.57
CA ASP A 306 15.56 -6.79 12.26
C ASP A 306 14.44 -7.82 11.99
N ALA A 307 14.50 -8.54 10.86
CA ALA A 307 13.44 -9.45 10.47
C ALA A 307 13.41 -10.77 11.25
N THR A 308 14.49 -11.10 11.96
CA THR A 308 14.61 -12.32 12.76
C THR A 308 14.07 -12.16 14.18
N ASN A 309 14.55 -11.12 14.86
CA ASN A 309 14.26 -10.91 16.29
C ASN A 309 13.29 -9.75 16.53
N PHE A 310 12.93 -9.01 15.47
CA PHE A 310 11.98 -7.91 15.47
C PHE A 310 12.42 -6.69 16.29
N THR A 311 13.70 -6.56 16.56
CA THR A 311 14.24 -5.40 17.29
C THR A 311 14.28 -4.17 16.39
N LEU A 312 13.92 -3.02 16.96
CA LEU A 312 14.01 -1.73 16.28
C LEU A 312 15.48 -1.36 16.10
N LYS A 313 15.91 -1.13 14.85
CA LYS A 313 17.26 -0.70 14.48
C LYS A 313 17.33 0.82 14.28
N LYS A 314 16.36 1.39 13.57
CA LYS A 314 16.29 2.82 13.27
C LYS A 314 14.84 3.25 13.04
N SER A 315 14.57 4.54 13.17
CA SER A 315 13.32 5.14 12.74
C SER A 315 13.58 6.51 12.10
N TRP A 316 12.73 6.88 11.14
CA TRP A 316 12.71 8.20 10.52
C TRP A 316 11.37 8.85 10.79
N SER A 317 11.38 10.13 11.17
CA SER A 317 10.17 10.92 11.40
C SER A 317 9.93 11.88 10.24
N PHE A 318 8.65 12.13 9.94
CA PHE A 318 8.22 12.99 8.86
C PHE A 318 7.17 13.98 9.37
N GLU A 319 7.05 15.11 8.68
CA GLU A 319 5.95 16.07 8.98
C GLU A 319 4.59 15.53 8.50
N GLY A 320 4.57 14.83 7.37
CA GLY A 320 3.40 14.16 6.81
C GLY A 320 3.27 12.70 7.22
N HIS A 321 2.38 11.97 6.59
CA HIS A 321 1.97 10.62 6.89
C HIS A 321 2.62 9.60 5.93
N PRO A 322 3.65 8.84 6.34
CA PRO A 322 4.24 7.80 5.50
C PRO A 322 3.18 6.78 5.07
N ASN A 323 3.17 6.45 3.79
CA ASN A 323 2.15 5.59 3.20
C ASN A 323 2.79 4.34 2.58
N SER A 324 3.02 4.31 1.29
CA SER A 324 3.59 3.15 0.59
C SER A 324 5.11 3.16 0.65
N LEU A 325 5.70 1.99 0.65
CA LEU A 325 7.14 1.74 0.76
C LEU A 325 7.63 0.94 -0.45
N LEU A 326 8.86 1.20 -0.88
CA LEU A 326 9.53 0.42 -1.91
C LEU A 326 11.01 0.30 -1.57
N VAL A 327 11.53 -0.93 -1.48
CA VAL A 327 12.97 -1.20 -1.32
C VAL A 327 13.58 -1.37 -2.72
N SER A 328 14.74 -0.76 -2.94
CA SER A 328 15.49 -0.95 -4.19
C SER A 328 16.02 -2.39 -4.30
N PRO A 329 16.25 -2.92 -5.52
CA PRO A 329 16.70 -4.31 -5.71
C PRO A 329 18.06 -4.64 -5.09
N ASP A 330 18.93 -3.63 -4.96
CA ASP A 330 20.23 -3.76 -4.25
C ASP A 330 20.09 -3.76 -2.72
N GLY A 331 18.94 -3.34 -2.20
CA GLY A 331 18.65 -3.27 -0.78
C GLY A 331 19.18 -2.01 -0.08
N ASP A 332 19.76 -1.06 -0.81
CA ASP A 332 20.46 0.09 -0.24
C ASP A 332 19.63 1.37 -0.19
N THR A 333 18.43 1.33 -0.73
CA THR A 333 17.53 2.48 -0.75
C THR A 333 16.10 2.07 -0.39
N LEU A 334 15.45 2.88 0.44
CA LEU A 334 14.02 2.83 0.71
C LEU A 334 13.35 4.09 0.17
N TYR A 335 12.32 3.92 -0.65
CA TYR A 335 11.43 4.99 -1.10
C TYR A 335 10.14 4.96 -0.32
N VAL A 336 9.62 6.15 0.01
CA VAL A 336 8.41 6.31 0.84
C VAL A 336 7.52 7.38 0.21
N THR A 337 6.26 7.10 -0.06
CA THR A 337 5.27 8.15 -0.34
C THR A 337 4.76 8.72 0.97
N ILE A 338 4.66 10.04 1.07
CA ILE A 338 4.27 10.76 2.27
C ILE A 338 3.07 11.64 1.93
N LYS A 339 1.97 11.37 2.59
CA LYS A 339 0.71 12.07 2.41
C LYS A 339 0.58 13.26 3.35
N GLN A 340 -0.16 14.26 2.92
CA GLN A 340 -0.52 15.40 3.76
C GLN A 340 -1.84 15.15 4.50
N ASP A 341 -2.09 15.94 5.51
CA ASP A 341 -3.39 16.04 6.17
C ASP A 341 -4.47 16.57 5.21
N PHE A 342 -5.71 16.30 5.56
CA PHE A 342 -6.86 16.82 4.84
C PHE A 342 -7.50 18.01 5.56
N ASN A 343 -8.05 18.92 4.79
CA ASN A 343 -8.98 19.94 5.25
C ASN A 343 -10.36 19.31 5.50
N LYS A 344 -11.24 20.04 6.19
CA LYS A 344 -12.62 19.58 6.47
C LYS A 344 -13.43 19.28 5.20
N ASP A 345 -13.06 19.86 4.09
CA ASP A 345 -13.72 19.70 2.79
C ASP A 345 -13.10 18.60 1.92
N ASN A 346 -12.18 17.77 2.48
CA ASN A 346 -11.44 16.69 1.85
C ASN A 346 -10.41 17.13 0.78
N THR A 347 -10.04 18.40 0.75
CA THR A 347 -8.84 18.83 0.03
C THR A 347 -7.59 18.58 0.88
N THR A 348 -6.43 18.39 0.25
CA THR A 348 -5.16 18.20 0.97
C THR A 348 -4.65 19.55 1.55
N LYS A 349 -3.93 19.51 2.66
CA LYS A 349 -3.29 20.72 3.25
C LYS A 349 -2.02 21.14 2.53
N GLY A 350 -1.63 20.44 1.51
CA GLY A 350 -0.45 20.68 0.70
C GLY A 350 -0.13 19.49 -0.18
N PRO A 351 0.88 19.58 -1.05
CA PRO A 351 1.25 18.50 -1.93
C PRO A 351 1.88 17.36 -1.14
N ASP A 352 1.51 16.12 -1.50
CA ASP A 352 2.20 14.91 -1.05
C ASP A 352 3.64 14.91 -1.56
N SER A 353 4.48 14.11 -0.96
CA SER A 353 5.90 14.03 -1.31
C SER A 353 6.38 12.59 -1.40
N VAL A 354 7.54 12.40 -2.01
CA VAL A 354 8.30 11.17 -1.98
C VAL A 354 9.61 11.40 -1.24
N ALA A 355 9.98 10.47 -0.37
CA ALA A 355 11.28 10.43 0.28
C ALA A 355 12.12 9.28 -0.27
N ARG A 356 13.43 9.52 -0.36
CA ARG A 356 14.48 8.54 -0.61
C ARG A 356 15.36 8.47 0.63
N ILE A 357 15.47 7.31 1.23
CA ILE A 357 16.30 7.03 2.39
C ILE A 357 17.46 6.14 1.96
N SER A 358 18.70 6.59 2.14
CA SER A 358 19.88 5.72 2.03
C SER A 358 19.97 4.85 3.26
N LEU A 359 20.10 3.55 3.08
CA LEU A 359 20.14 2.55 4.14
C LEU A 359 21.57 2.17 4.55
N ASN A 360 22.56 2.76 3.90
CA ASN A 360 24.00 2.56 4.17
C ASN A 360 24.47 3.43 5.33
#